data_f23ce1e2acd0eb65b461ee8eb94627ca
#
_entry.id   f23ce1e2acd0eb65b461ee8eb94627ca
#
_cell.length_a   1.000
_cell.length_b   1.000
_cell.length_c   1.000
_cell.angle_alpha   90.00
_cell.angle_beta   90.00
_cell.angle_gamma   90.00
#
_symmetry.space_group_name_H-M   'P 1'
#
loop_
_entity.id
_entity.type
_entity.pdbx_description
1 polymer ?
#
loop_
_entity_poly.entity_id
_entity_poly.type
_entity_poly.pdbx_seq_one_letter_code
_entity_poly.pdbx_strand_id
1 'polypeptide(L)'
;MASTLFNRLVLRSLVIVAAWTALGPASSQAQLMMSTLVPSCPSQCICLSQSQVVCNSATLRGVPVALSPSVMQLSLSRADLRVLRSDAFAHLRQLRRLSLDACNLTRIKPFAFRGLPRLNELYIQHTPLATVDAFAFAALQNISSIVLTHNKIAQIEGYAFAGTNYIKLISLRNNPIKRILAHAFSGLNDVNQIELPSGIRSIEPLAFVGLEGVGVLELAYMDLPAVLQDTFFGMTRIGRLALRESDLGVIRAGAFDGLRHVDTFEMCNNKIDGIEELSLVQNNSVHTFKLTGNHMLESPEAVVLEVDIVVIRGNHLPCECGRDPMSNPLALTREFADENFCISPLKIRGRSLSSAAGAACRGDGGGSARARAAAGAAHAPHPSLLRALPRLTLIIAAIAFLTNS
;
A
#
# COMPACT_ATOMS: atom_id res chain seq x y z
N MET A 1 13.98 38.55 -63.44
CA MET A 1 13.98 37.41 -64.32
C MET A 1 12.83 36.52 -63.93
N ALA A 2 11.69 36.98 -64.34
CA ALA A 2 10.41 36.29 -64.23
C ALA A 2 9.96 36.02 -65.67
N SER A 3 9.42 34.97 -65.96
CA SER A 3 8.78 34.61 -67.21
C SER A 3 9.28 33.24 -67.66
N THR A 4 8.48 32.25 -67.47
CA THR A 4 8.30 31.02 -68.28
C THR A 4 7.80 29.88 -67.40
N LEU A 5 6.55 29.89 -67.04
CA LEU A 5 5.80 28.72 -66.54
C LEU A 5 4.27 28.97 -66.54
N PHE A 6 3.81 29.60 -67.61
CA PHE A 6 2.39 29.87 -67.77
C PHE A 6 1.94 29.41 -69.18
N ASN A 7 2.13 28.14 -69.49
CA ASN A 7 1.56 27.61 -70.74
C ASN A 7 1.62 26.07 -70.81
N ARG A 8 0.90 25.37 -69.92
CA ARG A 8 0.62 23.94 -70.11
C ARG A 8 -0.61 23.42 -69.37
N LEU A 9 -1.65 24.21 -69.26
CA LEU A 9 -2.85 23.75 -68.56
C LEU A 9 -4.17 24.17 -69.24
N VAL A 10 -4.18 24.32 -70.56
CA VAL A 10 -5.39 24.54 -71.33
C VAL A 10 -5.37 23.72 -72.60
N LEU A 11 -5.40 22.39 -72.51
CA LEU A 11 -5.74 21.52 -73.64
C LEU A 11 -5.94 20.07 -73.22
N ARG A 12 -6.96 19.82 -72.38
CA ARG A 12 -7.54 18.48 -72.18
C ARG A 12 -8.92 18.54 -71.56
N SER A 13 -9.79 19.41 -72.09
CA SER A 13 -11.18 19.41 -71.74
C SER A 13 -12.04 19.53 -73.01
N LEU A 14 -12.07 18.48 -73.78
CA LEU A 14 -13.05 18.29 -74.86
C LEU A 14 -12.81 16.93 -75.49
N VAL A 15 -13.34 15.89 -74.95
CA VAL A 15 -13.88 14.66 -75.55
C VAL A 15 -14.31 13.77 -74.38
N ILE A 16 -15.58 13.72 -74.11
CA ILE A 16 -16.43 12.60 -73.71
C ILE A 16 -17.81 13.20 -73.35
N VAL A 17 -18.50 13.57 -74.38
CA VAL A 17 -20.00 13.66 -74.38
C VAL A 17 -20.43 12.78 -75.53
N ALA A 18 -20.62 11.50 -75.28
CA ALA A 18 -21.47 10.61 -76.11
C ALA A 18 -21.36 9.20 -75.67
N ALA A 19 -22.06 8.79 -74.63
CA ALA A 19 -22.44 7.38 -74.38
C ALA A 19 -23.47 7.34 -73.22
N TRP A 20 -24.53 7.99 -73.35
CA TRP A 20 -25.75 7.76 -72.55
C TRP A 20 -26.80 7.15 -73.47
N THR A 21 -26.80 5.82 -73.57
CA THR A 21 -28.05 5.06 -73.75
C THR A 21 -27.70 3.57 -73.63
N ALA A 22 -28.44 2.87 -72.85
CA ALA A 22 -28.44 1.44 -72.63
C ALA A 22 -27.57 0.94 -71.47
N LEU A 23 -28.18 0.93 -70.27
CA LEU A 23 -28.15 -0.22 -69.39
C LEU A 23 -29.17 0.00 -68.30
N GLY A 24 -30.11 -0.89 -68.19
CA GLY A 24 -31.27 -0.87 -67.31
C GLY A 24 -30.89 -0.99 -65.79
N PRO A 25 -31.87 -1.00 -64.89
CA PRO A 25 -31.66 -0.88 -63.47
C PRO A 25 -30.81 -2.09 -62.98
N ALA A 26 -29.51 -1.88 -62.80
CA ALA A 26 -28.68 -2.82 -62.08
C ALA A 26 -29.11 -2.80 -60.60
N SER A 27 -29.82 -3.83 -60.33
CA SER A 27 -30.17 -4.43 -59.05
C SER A 27 -29.54 -3.81 -57.78
N SER A 28 -30.44 -3.53 -56.87
CA SER A 28 -30.30 -3.29 -55.44
C SER A 28 -29.46 -4.32 -54.65
N GLN A 29 -28.31 -4.70 -55.14
CA GLN A 29 -27.39 -5.66 -54.43
C GLN A 29 -26.10 -5.05 -53.94
N ALA A 30 -25.84 -3.78 -54.20
CA ALA A 30 -24.63 -3.10 -53.67
C ALA A 30 -24.85 -2.38 -52.33
N GLN A 31 -26.05 -2.42 -51.75
CA GLN A 31 -26.39 -1.78 -50.49
C GLN A 31 -26.43 -2.72 -49.28
N LEU A 32 -26.02 -4.00 -49.45
CA LEU A 32 -26.09 -5.01 -48.36
C LEU A 32 -24.71 -5.44 -47.83
N MET A 33 -23.64 -4.69 -48.12
CA MET A 33 -22.31 -4.99 -47.54
C MET A 33 -21.73 -3.87 -46.68
N MET A 34 -22.56 -2.98 -46.16
CA MET A 34 -22.26 -2.26 -44.93
C MET A 34 -23.06 -2.88 -43.79
N SER A 35 -22.96 -4.18 -43.61
CA SER A 35 -23.20 -4.77 -42.33
C SER A 35 -22.10 -4.22 -41.41
N THR A 36 -22.43 -3.11 -40.74
CA THR A 36 -21.71 -2.74 -39.52
C THR A 36 -21.51 -4.04 -38.76
N LEU A 37 -20.25 -4.51 -38.65
CA LEU A 37 -19.86 -5.54 -37.70
C LEU A 37 -20.24 -5.00 -36.32
N VAL A 38 -21.51 -5.17 -35.94
CA VAL A 38 -21.91 -5.01 -34.53
C VAL A 38 -21.03 -6.04 -33.82
N PRO A 39 -20.12 -5.60 -32.95
CA PRO A 39 -19.27 -6.54 -32.23
C PRO A 39 -20.20 -7.56 -31.58
N SER A 40 -20.13 -8.80 -32.02
CA SER A 40 -20.99 -9.85 -31.48
C SER A 40 -20.64 -10.02 -30.00
N CYS A 41 -21.65 -9.91 -29.16
CA CYS A 41 -21.47 -10.20 -27.74
C CYS A 41 -21.04 -11.65 -27.57
N PRO A 42 -19.93 -11.94 -26.86
CA PRO A 42 -19.52 -13.31 -26.59
C PRO A 42 -20.66 -14.12 -25.96
N SER A 43 -20.85 -15.37 -26.36
CA SER A 43 -21.98 -16.21 -25.95
C SER A 43 -22.07 -16.42 -24.43
N GLN A 44 -20.94 -16.31 -23.70
CA GLN A 44 -20.89 -16.42 -22.25
C GLN A 44 -21.11 -15.08 -21.52
N CYS A 45 -21.40 -14.01 -22.27
CA CYS A 45 -21.55 -12.64 -21.76
C CYS A 45 -22.89 -12.05 -22.11
N ILE A 46 -23.29 -11.03 -21.39
CA ILE A 46 -24.43 -10.16 -21.66
C ILE A 46 -23.88 -8.76 -21.91
N CYS A 47 -24.09 -8.24 -23.10
CA CYS A 47 -23.73 -6.88 -23.44
C CYS A 47 -24.92 -5.97 -23.13
N LEU A 48 -24.87 -5.32 -21.97
CA LEU A 48 -25.93 -4.40 -21.53
C LEU A 48 -25.97 -3.15 -22.41
N SER A 49 -24.79 -2.77 -22.96
CA SER A 49 -24.63 -1.71 -23.95
C SER A 49 -23.33 -1.96 -24.74
N GLN A 50 -23.00 -1.09 -25.69
CA GLN A 50 -21.72 -1.14 -26.40
C GLN A 50 -20.49 -0.93 -25.48
N SER A 51 -20.73 -0.30 -24.32
CA SER A 51 -19.67 0.05 -23.36
C SER A 51 -19.68 -0.79 -22.07
N GLN A 52 -20.72 -1.59 -21.82
CA GLN A 52 -20.88 -2.35 -20.59
C GLN A 52 -21.16 -3.83 -20.87
N VAL A 53 -20.27 -4.69 -20.39
CA VAL A 53 -20.31 -6.13 -20.58
C VAL A 53 -20.21 -6.85 -19.24
N VAL A 54 -21.08 -7.82 -19.05
CA VAL A 54 -21.11 -8.71 -17.88
C VAL A 54 -21.03 -10.15 -18.35
N CYS A 55 -20.01 -10.88 -17.88
CA CYS A 55 -19.83 -12.29 -18.16
C CYS A 55 -19.91 -13.07 -16.85
N ASN A 56 -20.93 -13.91 -16.72
CA ASN A 56 -21.15 -14.72 -15.53
C ASN A 56 -21.22 -16.21 -15.92
N SER A 57 -20.08 -16.82 -16.12
CA SER A 57 -20.03 -18.20 -16.61
C SER A 57 -18.80 -18.95 -16.12
N ALA A 58 -19.02 -20.10 -15.48
CA ALA A 58 -17.96 -21.02 -15.07
C ALA A 58 -17.24 -21.69 -16.26
N THR A 59 -17.81 -21.62 -17.46
CA THR A 59 -17.18 -22.17 -18.68
C THR A 59 -16.24 -21.17 -19.35
N LEU A 60 -16.23 -19.91 -18.91
CA LEU A 60 -15.34 -18.88 -19.43
C LEU A 60 -13.91 -19.11 -18.93
N ARG A 61 -13.03 -19.54 -19.85
CA ARG A 61 -11.63 -19.87 -19.55
C ARG A 61 -10.68 -18.77 -20.03
N GLY A 62 -10.82 -17.57 -19.48
CA GLY A 62 -9.95 -16.46 -19.82
C GLY A 62 -10.71 -15.18 -20.16
N VAL A 63 -9.97 -14.13 -20.48
CA VAL A 63 -10.55 -12.85 -20.93
C VAL A 63 -11.09 -13.00 -22.35
N PRO A 64 -12.35 -12.69 -22.62
CA PRO A 64 -12.92 -12.84 -23.95
C PRO A 64 -12.21 -11.91 -24.95
N VAL A 65 -11.60 -12.45 -25.99
CA VAL A 65 -10.89 -11.68 -27.02
C VAL A 65 -11.83 -10.98 -28.01
N ALA A 66 -13.07 -11.45 -28.11
CA ALA A 66 -14.07 -10.91 -29.02
C ALA A 66 -14.82 -9.68 -28.46
N LEU A 67 -14.35 -9.11 -27.34
CA LEU A 67 -14.93 -7.90 -26.78
C LEU A 67 -14.58 -6.67 -27.63
N SER A 68 -15.56 -5.78 -27.80
CA SER A 68 -15.33 -4.51 -28.50
C SER A 68 -14.29 -3.66 -27.76
N PRO A 69 -13.34 -3.03 -28.46
CA PRO A 69 -12.42 -2.06 -27.88
C PRO A 69 -13.11 -0.85 -27.22
N SER A 70 -14.40 -0.61 -27.50
CA SER A 70 -15.22 0.45 -26.92
C SER A 70 -15.73 0.13 -25.51
N VAL A 71 -15.51 -1.08 -25.00
CA VAL A 71 -15.94 -1.49 -23.65
C VAL A 71 -15.26 -0.62 -22.59
N MET A 72 -16.08 0.01 -21.75
CA MET A 72 -15.64 0.85 -20.62
C MET A 72 -15.82 0.15 -19.28
N GLN A 73 -16.76 -0.78 -19.19
CA GLN A 73 -17.03 -1.54 -17.97
C GLN A 73 -17.10 -3.03 -18.29
N LEU A 74 -16.24 -3.80 -17.63
CA LEU A 74 -16.21 -5.25 -17.78
C LEU A 74 -16.33 -5.88 -16.40
N SER A 75 -17.33 -6.73 -16.23
CA SER A 75 -17.50 -7.56 -15.04
C SER A 75 -17.43 -9.04 -15.43
N LEU A 76 -16.45 -9.74 -14.87
CA LEU A 76 -16.31 -11.19 -15.00
C LEU A 76 -16.63 -11.81 -13.63
N SER A 77 -17.59 -12.70 -13.58
CA SER A 77 -17.92 -13.43 -12.36
C SER A 77 -17.95 -14.93 -12.59
N ARG A 78 -17.49 -15.68 -11.59
CA ARG A 78 -17.42 -17.15 -11.59
C ARG A 78 -16.61 -17.76 -12.75
N ALA A 79 -15.78 -16.98 -13.43
CA ALA A 79 -14.97 -17.42 -14.57
C ALA A 79 -13.74 -18.22 -14.10
N ASP A 80 -13.34 -19.24 -14.89
CA ASP A 80 -12.11 -20.03 -14.66
C ASP A 80 -10.89 -19.35 -15.29
N LEU A 81 -10.47 -18.22 -14.70
CA LEU A 81 -9.36 -17.42 -15.22
C LEU A 81 -7.99 -18.00 -14.89
N ARG A 82 -7.86 -18.75 -13.80
CA ARG A 82 -6.64 -19.33 -13.22
C ARG A 82 -5.47 -18.36 -13.13
N VAL A 83 -4.93 -17.94 -14.26
CA VAL A 83 -3.76 -17.04 -14.34
C VAL A 83 -4.05 -15.89 -15.28
N LEU A 84 -3.97 -14.66 -14.80
CA LEU A 84 -3.91 -13.47 -15.66
C LEU A 84 -2.48 -13.32 -16.19
N ARG A 85 -2.34 -13.36 -17.51
CA ARG A 85 -1.06 -13.17 -18.21
C ARG A 85 -0.76 -11.67 -18.35
N SER A 86 0.48 -11.35 -18.68
CA SER A 86 0.86 -9.99 -19.08
C SER A 86 -0.04 -9.52 -20.21
N ASP A 87 -0.42 -8.24 -20.19
CA ASP A 87 -1.25 -7.60 -21.21
C ASP A 87 -2.64 -8.23 -21.42
N ALA A 88 -3.17 -8.95 -20.42
CA ALA A 88 -4.41 -9.72 -20.54
C ALA A 88 -5.60 -8.92 -21.07
N PHE A 89 -5.65 -7.62 -20.83
CA PHE A 89 -6.72 -6.72 -21.22
C PHE A 89 -6.30 -5.63 -22.21
N ALA A 90 -5.09 -5.70 -22.78
CA ALA A 90 -4.49 -4.61 -23.56
C ALA A 90 -5.30 -4.16 -24.79
N HIS A 91 -6.20 -5.03 -25.29
CA HIS A 91 -7.12 -4.71 -26.39
C HIS A 91 -8.28 -3.79 -25.94
N LEU A 92 -8.55 -3.64 -24.62
CA LEU A 92 -9.67 -2.88 -24.05
C LEU A 92 -9.24 -1.47 -23.61
N ARG A 93 -8.67 -0.68 -24.50
CA ARG A 93 -8.06 0.63 -24.19
C ARG A 93 -9.04 1.67 -23.61
N GLN A 94 -10.34 1.49 -23.76
CA GLN A 94 -11.37 2.38 -23.21
C GLN A 94 -11.87 1.94 -21.84
N LEU A 95 -11.34 0.81 -21.31
CA LEU A 95 -11.79 0.24 -20.04
C LEU A 95 -11.54 1.21 -18.88
N ARG A 96 -12.61 1.48 -18.13
CA ARG A 96 -12.59 2.36 -16.94
C ARG A 96 -12.81 1.58 -15.65
N ARG A 97 -13.64 0.54 -15.71
CA ARG A 97 -13.94 -0.31 -14.58
C ARG A 97 -13.76 -1.78 -14.95
N LEU A 98 -12.97 -2.48 -14.19
CA LEU A 98 -12.76 -3.93 -14.28
C LEU A 98 -13.14 -4.58 -12.96
N SER A 99 -14.04 -5.54 -12.99
CA SER A 99 -14.43 -6.34 -11.83
C SER A 99 -14.24 -7.82 -12.12
N LEU A 100 -13.48 -8.49 -11.27
CA LEU A 100 -13.26 -9.93 -11.26
C LEU A 100 -13.77 -10.47 -9.92
N ASP A 101 -14.98 -11.00 -9.90
CA ASP A 101 -15.64 -11.45 -8.68
C ASP A 101 -15.88 -12.94 -8.69
N ALA A 102 -15.56 -13.62 -7.60
CA ALA A 102 -15.71 -15.07 -7.44
C ALA A 102 -15.09 -15.89 -8.59
N CYS A 103 -14.14 -15.31 -9.33
CA CYS A 103 -13.40 -16.00 -10.38
C CYS A 103 -12.38 -16.97 -9.79
N ASN A 104 -12.11 -18.09 -10.50
CA ASN A 104 -11.05 -19.03 -10.13
C ASN A 104 -9.68 -18.45 -10.54
N LEU A 105 -9.31 -17.30 -9.97
CA LEU A 105 -8.05 -16.61 -10.22
C LEU A 105 -7.06 -16.93 -9.12
N THR A 106 -5.95 -17.62 -9.46
CA THR A 106 -4.91 -18.01 -8.49
C THR A 106 -3.65 -17.18 -8.59
N ARG A 107 -3.38 -16.56 -9.74
CA ARG A 107 -2.16 -15.81 -9.98
C ARG A 107 -2.33 -14.68 -10.98
N ILE A 108 -1.64 -13.57 -10.72
CA ILE A 108 -1.55 -12.41 -11.61
C ILE A 108 -0.07 -12.27 -12.02
N LYS A 109 0.22 -12.36 -13.31
CA LYS A 109 1.57 -12.21 -13.84
C LYS A 109 2.00 -10.74 -13.90
N PRO A 110 3.29 -10.44 -13.90
CA PRO A 110 3.80 -9.08 -14.08
C PRO A 110 3.13 -8.40 -15.27
N PHE A 111 2.78 -7.12 -15.12
CA PHE A 111 2.17 -6.28 -16.16
C PHE A 111 0.82 -6.79 -16.70
N ALA A 112 0.05 -7.55 -15.90
CA ALA A 112 -1.24 -8.10 -16.36
C ALA A 112 -2.24 -7.04 -16.82
N PHE A 113 -2.17 -5.83 -16.26
CA PHE A 113 -3.07 -4.70 -16.56
C PHE A 113 -2.42 -3.62 -17.43
N ARG A 114 -1.25 -3.89 -18.01
CA ARG A 114 -0.59 -2.95 -18.92
C ARG A 114 -1.45 -2.73 -20.16
N GLY A 115 -1.44 -1.50 -20.69
CA GLY A 115 -2.24 -1.12 -21.87
C GLY A 115 -3.66 -0.66 -21.54
N LEU A 116 -3.97 -0.39 -20.27
CA LEU A 116 -5.25 0.15 -19.81
C LEU A 116 -5.13 1.63 -19.37
N PRO A 117 -4.89 2.58 -20.26
CA PRO A 117 -4.59 3.97 -19.90
C PRO A 117 -5.75 4.72 -19.25
N ARG A 118 -6.97 4.18 -19.31
CA ARG A 118 -8.20 4.80 -18.80
C ARG A 118 -8.80 4.05 -17.61
N LEU A 119 -8.12 2.99 -17.13
CA LEU A 119 -8.64 2.21 -16.01
C LEU A 119 -8.67 3.08 -14.74
N ASN A 120 -9.86 3.25 -14.20
CA ASN A 120 -10.11 4.07 -13.02
C ASN A 120 -10.43 3.22 -11.78
N GLU A 121 -11.03 2.05 -11.96
CA GLU A 121 -11.41 1.18 -10.87
C GLU A 121 -11.11 -0.28 -11.19
N LEU A 122 -10.39 -0.95 -10.29
CA LEU A 122 -10.05 -2.37 -10.38
C LEU A 122 -10.54 -3.08 -9.12
N TYR A 123 -11.42 -4.06 -9.31
CA TYR A 123 -11.94 -4.94 -8.25
C TYR A 123 -11.56 -6.37 -8.55
N ILE A 124 -10.89 -7.03 -7.60
CA ILE A 124 -10.59 -8.46 -7.63
C ILE A 124 -10.99 -9.00 -6.27
N GLN A 125 -12.11 -9.70 -6.20
CA GLN A 125 -12.72 -10.10 -4.93
C GLN A 125 -13.18 -11.56 -4.97
N HIS A 126 -13.24 -12.19 -3.80
CA HIS A 126 -13.71 -13.56 -3.60
C HIS A 126 -12.99 -14.59 -4.50
N THR A 127 -11.71 -14.38 -4.77
CA THR A 127 -10.90 -15.26 -5.60
C THR A 127 -9.91 -16.07 -4.75
N PRO A 128 -9.43 -17.23 -5.24
CA PRO A 128 -8.38 -18.01 -4.58
C PRO A 128 -6.97 -17.40 -4.76
N LEU A 129 -6.86 -16.11 -5.15
CA LEU A 129 -5.59 -15.43 -5.30
C LEU A 129 -4.82 -15.46 -3.99
N ALA A 130 -3.68 -16.16 -3.97
CA ALA A 130 -2.88 -16.38 -2.76
C ALA A 130 -1.63 -15.50 -2.70
N THR A 131 -1.10 -15.10 -3.85
CA THR A 131 0.11 -14.29 -3.94
C THR A 131 -0.07 -13.17 -4.96
N VAL A 132 0.39 -11.98 -4.61
CA VAL A 132 0.54 -10.87 -5.55
C VAL A 132 2.00 -10.85 -6.00
N ASP A 133 2.24 -11.23 -7.26
CA ASP A 133 3.59 -11.32 -7.82
C ASP A 133 4.22 -9.91 -7.96
N ALA A 134 5.54 -9.85 -8.02
CA ALA A 134 6.25 -8.60 -8.32
C ALA A 134 5.74 -8.00 -9.64
N PHE A 135 5.57 -6.68 -9.68
CA PHE A 135 5.06 -5.93 -10.84
C PHE A 135 3.66 -6.33 -11.34
N ALA A 136 2.86 -7.05 -10.53
CA ALA A 136 1.51 -7.48 -10.94
C ALA A 136 0.61 -6.30 -11.31
N PHE A 137 0.71 -5.19 -10.59
CA PHE A 137 -0.07 -3.97 -10.80
C PHE A 137 0.74 -2.83 -11.44
N ALA A 138 1.96 -3.13 -11.90
CA ALA A 138 2.80 -2.11 -12.52
C ALA A 138 2.13 -1.47 -13.75
N ALA A 139 2.46 -0.19 -14.01
CA ALA A 139 1.93 0.63 -15.09
C ALA A 139 0.46 1.07 -14.95
N LEU A 140 -0.17 0.87 -13.80
CA LEU A 140 -1.46 1.50 -13.48
C LEU A 140 -1.23 2.93 -12.99
N GLN A 141 -1.76 3.91 -13.71
CA GLN A 141 -1.62 5.33 -13.38
C GLN A 141 -3.00 5.99 -13.30
N ASN A 142 -3.15 6.97 -12.40
CA ASN A 142 -4.40 7.72 -12.21
C ASN A 142 -5.61 6.81 -11.93
N ILE A 143 -5.40 5.71 -11.21
CA ILE A 143 -6.46 4.78 -10.84
C ILE A 143 -7.09 5.20 -9.51
N SER A 144 -8.41 5.36 -9.45
CA SER A 144 -9.08 5.73 -8.20
C SER A 144 -8.99 4.63 -7.15
N SER A 145 -9.18 3.37 -7.53
CA SER A 145 -9.18 2.29 -6.56
C SER A 145 -8.66 0.97 -7.10
N ILE A 146 -7.85 0.31 -6.28
CA ILE A 146 -7.44 -1.09 -6.40
C ILE A 146 -8.01 -1.82 -5.19
N VAL A 147 -9.08 -2.59 -5.37
CA VAL A 147 -9.78 -3.31 -4.30
C VAL A 147 -9.51 -4.79 -4.44
N LEU A 148 -8.74 -5.34 -3.50
CA LEU A 148 -8.31 -6.74 -3.47
C LEU A 148 -8.90 -7.47 -2.25
N THR A 149 -10.08 -7.08 -1.81
CA THR A 149 -10.67 -7.59 -0.58
C THR A 149 -11.25 -9.01 -0.75
N HIS A 150 -11.36 -9.75 0.37
CA HIS A 150 -11.98 -11.08 0.41
C HIS A 150 -11.33 -12.12 -0.52
N ASN A 151 -10.00 -12.05 -0.68
CA ASN A 151 -9.22 -13.07 -1.40
C ASN A 151 -8.48 -13.99 -0.42
N LYS A 152 -7.58 -14.79 -0.93
CA LYS A 152 -6.69 -15.67 -0.15
C LYS A 152 -5.26 -15.15 -0.11
N ILE A 153 -5.05 -13.84 -0.34
CA ILE A 153 -3.71 -13.25 -0.41
C ILE A 153 -3.03 -13.44 0.95
N ALA A 154 -1.99 -14.24 0.96
CA ALA A 154 -1.13 -14.47 2.11
C ALA A 154 0.22 -13.74 1.96
N GLN A 155 0.61 -13.39 0.72
CA GLN A 155 1.91 -12.81 0.40
C GLN A 155 1.80 -11.76 -0.70
N ILE A 156 2.52 -10.66 -0.49
CA ILE A 156 2.75 -9.59 -1.47
C ILE A 156 4.25 -9.57 -1.73
N GLU A 157 4.65 -9.84 -2.96
CA GLU A 157 6.05 -9.80 -3.37
C GLU A 157 6.56 -8.35 -3.47
N GLY A 158 7.86 -8.18 -3.32
CA GLY A 158 8.50 -6.89 -3.49
C GLY A 158 8.16 -6.26 -4.85
N TYR A 159 7.94 -4.94 -4.87
CA TYR A 159 7.61 -4.18 -6.09
C TYR A 159 6.28 -4.55 -6.76
N ALA A 160 5.35 -5.20 -6.03
CA ALA A 160 4.06 -5.61 -6.60
C ALA A 160 3.26 -4.45 -7.22
N PHE A 161 3.37 -3.26 -6.63
CA PHE A 161 2.70 -2.03 -7.06
C PHE A 161 3.65 -1.01 -7.69
N ALA A 162 4.86 -1.39 -8.06
CA ALA A 162 5.88 -0.45 -8.54
C ALA A 162 5.43 0.31 -9.80
N GLY A 163 5.65 1.62 -9.83
CA GLY A 163 5.25 2.48 -10.95
C GLY A 163 3.76 2.81 -11.00
N THR A 164 3.00 2.46 -9.96
CA THR A 164 1.63 2.95 -9.78
C THR A 164 1.65 4.29 -9.05
N ASN A 165 0.80 5.22 -9.47
CA ASN A 165 0.73 6.55 -8.87
C ASN A 165 -0.68 7.15 -8.94
N TYR A 166 -0.91 8.21 -8.13
CA TYR A 166 -2.18 8.95 -8.04
C TYR A 166 -3.39 8.07 -7.73
N ILE A 167 -3.25 7.19 -6.73
CA ILE A 167 -4.27 6.24 -6.30
C ILE A 167 -5.03 6.81 -5.10
N LYS A 168 -6.37 6.77 -5.11
CA LYS A 168 -7.15 7.17 -3.94
C LYS A 168 -7.19 6.08 -2.88
N LEU A 169 -7.34 4.82 -3.30
CA LEU A 169 -7.49 3.70 -2.37
C LEU A 169 -6.83 2.42 -2.89
N ILE A 170 -6.00 1.81 -2.06
CA ILE A 170 -5.61 0.40 -2.17
C ILE A 170 -6.20 -0.33 -0.96
N SER A 171 -7.09 -1.28 -1.19
CA SER A 171 -7.69 -2.07 -0.11
C SER A 171 -7.31 -3.54 -0.21
N LEU A 172 -6.63 -4.03 0.85
CA LEU A 172 -6.21 -5.43 1.03
C LEU A 172 -6.97 -6.11 2.17
N ARG A 173 -8.04 -5.48 2.68
CA ARG A 173 -8.83 -5.99 3.81
C ARG A 173 -9.35 -7.41 3.55
N ASN A 174 -9.55 -8.15 4.62
CA ASN A 174 -10.11 -9.52 4.56
C ASN A 174 -9.26 -10.48 3.70
N ASN A 175 -7.93 -10.38 3.84
CA ASN A 175 -6.95 -11.32 3.31
C ASN A 175 -6.12 -11.92 4.45
N PRO A 176 -5.64 -13.16 4.33
CA PRO A 176 -4.86 -13.82 5.38
C PRO A 176 -3.37 -13.41 5.39
N ILE A 177 -3.05 -12.14 5.10
CA ILE A 177 -1.69 -11.64 5.13
C ILE A 177 -1.19 -11.63 6.57
N LYS A 178 -0.14 -12.39 6.87
CA LYS A 178 0.50 -12.44 8.21
C LYS A 178 1.87 -11.78 8.23
N ARG A 179 2.47 -11.57 7.06
CA ARG A 179 3.80 -10.98 6.91
C ARG A 179 3.81 -9.96 5.79
N ILE A 180 4.37 -8.80 6.06
CA ILE A 180 4.72 -7.80 5.03
C ILE A 180 6.19 -7.97 4.73
N LEU A 181 6.51 -8.34 3.50
CA LEU A 181 7.88 -8.59 3.06
C LEU A 181 8.63 -7.29 2.78
N ALA A 182 9.95 -7.36 2.78
CA ALA A 182 10.79 -6.25 2.32
C ALA A 182 10.38 -5.82 0.90
N HIS A 183 10.35 -4.51 0.66
CA HIS A 183 9.97 -3.90 -0.63
C HIS A 183 8.52 -4.14 -1.09
N ALA A 184 7.61 -4.67 -0.25
CA ALA A 184 6.23 -4.98 -0.67
C ALA A 184 5.51 -3.77 -1.28
N PHE A 185 5.76 -2.56 -0.78
CA PHE A 185 5.16 -1.31 -1.26
C PHE A 185 6.15 -0.38 -1.96
N SER A 186 7.34 -0.88 -2.32
CA SER A 186 8.35 -0.05 -3.00
C SER A 186 7.89 0.41 -4.36
N GLY A 187 8.14 1.68 -4.66
CA GLY A 187 7.80 2.31 -5.94
C GLY A 187 6.32 2.65 -6.11
N LEU A 188 5.58 2.67 -5.02
CA LEU A 188 4.21 3.13 -4.94
C LEU A 188 4.20 4.60 -4.51
N ASN A 189 3.64 5.49 -5.33
CA ASN A 189 3.67 6.93 -5.10
C ASN A 189 2.28 7.56 -5.13
N ASP A 190 2.10 8.64 -4.35
CA ASP A 190 0.90 9.47 -4.32
C ASP A 190 -0.39 8.64 -4.12
N VAL A 191 -0.47 7.95 -2.99
CA VAL A 191 -1.63 7.14 -2.58
C VAL A 191 -2.36 7.81 -1.43
N ASN A 192 -3.66 8.11 -1.59
CA ASN A 192 -4.39 8.75 -0.51
C ASN A 192 -4.58 7.80 0.69
N GLN A 193 -4.90 6.53 0.46
CA GLN A 193 -5.13 5.57 1.54
C GLN A 193 -4.72 4.15 1.17
N ILE A 194 -4.01 3.48 2.09
CA ILE A 194 -3.70 2.06 2.03
C ILE A 194 -4.38 1.37 3.22
N GLU A 195 -5.24 0.40 2.94
CA GLU A 195 -5.95 -0.41 3.93
C GLU A 195 -5.37 -1.83 3.97
N LEU A 196 -4.72 -2.15 5.08
CA LEU A 196 -4.15 -3.47 5.34
C LEU A 196 -5.14 -4.36 6.12
N PRO A 197 -5.01 -5.69 6.05
CA PRO A 197 -5.81 -6.59 6.86
C PRO A 197 -5.34 -6.60 8.31
N SER A 198 -6.21 -7.05 9.21
CA SER A 198 -5.88 -7.31 10.60
C SER A 198 -5.03 -8.57 10.80
N GLY A 199 -4.35 -8.65 11.96
CA GLY A 199 -3.63 -9.85 12.38
C GLY A 199 -2.32 -10.09 11.63
N ILE A 200 -1.65 -9.04 11.15
CA ILE A 200 -0.28 -9.08 10.67
C ILE A 200 0.62 -9.41 11.87
N ARG A 201 1.56 -10.35 11.68
CA ARG A 201 2.46 -10.86 12.71
C ARG A 201 3.92 -10.48 12.51
N SER A 202 4.29 -10.02 11.34
CA SER A 202 5.63 -9.47 11.12
C SER A 202 5.62 -8.47 9.98
N ILE A 203 6.46 -7.43 10.13
CA ILE A 203 6.78 -6.47 9.10
C ILE A 203 8.30 -6.51 8.97
N GLU A 204 8.78 -6.88 7.79
CA GLU A 204 10.21 -6.97 7.54
C GLU A 204 10.83 -5.57 7.42
N PRO A 205 12.11 -5.41 7.78
CA PRO A 205 12.85 -4.18 7.48
C PRO A 205 12.72 -3.80 6.01
N LEU A 206 12.65 -2.49 5.73
CA LEU A 206 12.49 -1.94 4.36
C LEU A 206 11.17 -2.33 3.66
N ALA A 207 10.15 -2.80 4.39
CA ALA A 207 8.86 -3.16 3.81
C ALA A 207 8.19 -1.99 3.07
N PHE A 208 8.38 -0.77 3.56
CA PHE A 208 7.80 0.46 3.02
C PHE A 208 8.82 1.37 2.33
N VAL A 209 10.04 0.90 2.08
CA VAL A 209 11.08 1.73 1.46
C VAL A 209 10.63 2.24 0.09
N GLY A 210 10.78 3.54 -0.15
CA GLY A 210 10.34 4.19 -1.40
C GLY A 210 8.82 4.33 -1.52
N LEU A 211 8.08 4.19 -0.42
CA LEU A 211 6.68 4.58 -0.34
C LEU A 211 6.62 6.09 -0.13
N GLU A 212 6.04 6.80 -1.08
CA GLU A 212 6.08 8.26 -1.12
C GLU A 212 4.69 8.87 -1.37
N GLY A 213 4.36 9.97 -0.66
CA GLY A 213 3.11 10.69 -0.90
C GLY A 213 1.86 9.91 -0.45
N VAL A 214 1.86 9.33 0.77
CA VAL A 214 0.71 8.61 1.30
C VAL A 214 -0.11 9.51 2.22
N GLY A 215 -1.39 9.71 1.91
CA GLY A 215 -2.29 10.47 2.76
C GLY A 215 -2.50 9.80 4.12
N VAL A 216 -2.91 8.53 4.11
CA VAL A 216 -3.14 7.76 5.35
C VAL A 216 -2.61 6.33 5.20
N LEU A 217 -1.71 5.95 6.09
CA LEU A 217 -1.33 4.56 6.33
C LEU A 217 -1.74 4.17 7.76
N GLU A 218 -2.73 3.31 7.87
CA GLU A 218 -3.20 2.78 9.14
C GLU A 218 -2.83 1.31 9.28
N LEU A 219 -2.08 1.01 10.34
CA LEU A 219 -1.67 -0.31 10.78
C LEU A 219 -2.42 -0.62 12.08
N ALA A 220 -3.47 -1.42 11.99
CA ALA A 220 -4.34 -1.70 13.11
C ALA A 220 -4.58 -3.20 13.31
N TYR A 221 -4.85 -3.58 14.56
CA TYR A 221 -5.12 -4.97 14.97
C TYR A 221 -4.01 -5.93 14.57
N MET A 222 -2.75 -5.51 14.73
CA MET A 222 -1.56 -6.32 14.51
C MET A 222 -1.18 -7.10 15.78
N ASP A 223 -0.44 -8.19 15.58
CA ASP A 223 0.09 -9.07 16.64
C ASP A 223 1.59 -9.27 16.37
N LEU A 224 2.38 -8.21 16.64
CA LEU A 224 3.81 -8.19 16.35
C LEU A 224 4.62 -8.58 17.59
N PRO A 225 5.57 -9.51 17.51
CA PRO A 225 6.51 -9.78 18.59
C PRO A 225 7.51 -8.64 18.81
N ALA A 226 7.79 -7.88 17.76
CA ALA A 226 8.60 -6.67 17.80
C ALA A 226 8.38 -5.79 16.59
N VAL A 227 8.61 -4.47 16.74
CA VAL A 227 8.83 -3.53 15.64
C VAL A 227 10.34 -3.40 15.45
N LEU A 228 10.83 -3.86 14.31
CA LEU A 228 12.25 -4.00 14.03
C LEU A 228 12.89 -2.70 13.58
N GLN A 229 14.21 -2.59 13.70
CA GLN A 229 14.98 -1.53 13.06
C GLN A 229 14.64 -1.43 11.56
N ASP A 230 14.65 -0.25 11.00
CA ASP A 230 14.38 0.05 9.58
C ASP A 230 12.99 -0.40 9.07
N THR A 231 12.04 -0.74 9.98
CA THR A 231 10.68 -1.14 9.56
C THR A 231 10.01 -0.06 8.71
N PHE A 232 10.15 1.22 9.09
CA PHE A 232 9.54 2.37 8.38
C PHE A 232 10.55 3.19 7.58
N PHE A 233 11.76 2.65 7.38
CA PHE A 233 12.82 3.35 6.66
C PHE A 233 12.42 3.71 5.22
N GLY A 234 12.72 4.96 4.83
CA GLY A 234 12.54 5.43 3.46
C GLY A 234 11.11 5.78 3.07
N MET A 235 10.22 5.90 4.04
CA MET A 235 8.90 6.50 3.84
C MET A 235 9.02 8.02 3.79
N THR A 236 8.37 8.66 2.82
CA THR A 236 8.42 10.12 2.67
C THR A 236 7.07 10.73 2.31
N ARG A 237 6.80 11.96 2.79
CA ARG A 237 5.55 12.70 2.52
C ARG A 237 4.30 11.93 2.93
N ILE A 238 4.23 11.59 4.22
CA ILE A 238 3.12 10.85 4.81
C ILE A 238 2.22 11.81 5.58
N GLY A 239 0.96 11.94 5.20
CA GLY A 239 0.00 12.77 5.93
C GLY A 239 -0.27 12.19 7.32
N ARG A 240 -0.62 10.90 7.41
CA ARG A 240 -0.86 10.24 8.68
C ARG A 240 -0.35 8.81 8.69
N LEU A 241 0.58 8.51 9.60
CA LEU A 241 0.99 7.16 9.96
C LEU A 241 0.36 6.81 11.32
N ALA A 242 -0.45 5.78 11.40
CA ALA A 242 -1.14 5.38 12.62
C ALA A 242 -0.90 3.90 12.96
N LEU A 243 -0.34 3.63 14.13
CA LEU A 243 -0.26 2.29 14.75
C LEU A 243 -1.35 2.24 15.83
N ARG A 244 -2.36 1.39 15.67
CA ARG A 244 -3.54 1.43 16.55
C ARG A 244 -4.02 0.04 16.94
N GLU A 245 -4.53 -0.04 18.18
CA GLU A 245 -5.23 -1.23 18.69
C GLU A 245 -4.48 -2.54 18.42
N SER A 246 -3.15 -2.50 18.57
CA SER A 246 -2.23 -3.56 18.18
C SER A 246 -1.39 -4.03 19.37
N ASP A 247 -0.99 -5.30 19.37
CA ASP A 247 0.14 -5.78 20.16
C ASP A 247 1.41 -5.51 19.34
N LEU A 248 2.26 -4.60 19.80
CA LEU A 248 3.46 -4.18 19.10
C LEU A 248 4.72 -4.87 19.65
N GLY A 249 4.57 -5.68 20.71
CA GLY A 249 5.71 -6.33 21.35
C GLY A 249 6.78 -5.34 21.79
N VAL A 250 8.04 -5.60 21.44
CA VAL A 250 9.17 -4.72 21.75
C VAL A 250 9.47 -3.80 20.56
N ILE A 251 9.47 -2.49 20.79
CA ILE A 251 9.93 -1.50 19.82
C ILE A 251 11.45 -1.40 19.92
N ARG A 252 12.14 -1.84 18.88
CA ARG A 252 13.59 -1.86 18.80
C ARG A 252 14.16 -0.48 18.49
N ALA A 253 15.41 -0.25 18.89
CA ALA A 253 16.14 0.95 18.49
C ALA A 253 16.14 1.07 16.95
N GLY A 254 15.98 2.30 16.43
CA GLY A 254 15.91 2.58 14.99
C GLY A 254 14.65 2.09 14.28
N ALA A 255 13.61 1.64 14.98
CA ALA A 255 12.37 1.16 14.37
C ALA A 255 11.69 2.23 13.49
N PHE A 256 11.81 3.50 13.86
CA PHE A 256 11.21 4.64 13.16
C PHE A 256 12.21 5.49 12.39
N ASP A 257 13.44 5.00 12.23
CA ASP A 257 14.46 5.72 11.48
C ASP A 257 14.07 5.88 10.01
N GLY A 258 14.43 7.05 9.45
CA GLY A 258 14.20 7.35 8.04
C GLY A 258 12.78 7.74 7.65
N LEU A 259 11.89 7.97 8.60
CA LEU A 259 10.63 8.68 8.36
C LEU A 259 10.93 10.12 7.94
N ARG A 260 10.35 10.59 6.80
CA ARG A 260 10.58 11.96 6.33
C ARG A 260 9.28 12.64 5.93
N HIS A 261 9.10 13.90 6.38
CA HIS A 261 7.91 14.70 6.08
C HIS A 261 6.62 13.95 6.44
N VAL A 262 6.49 13.59 7.72
CA VAL A 262 5.28 12.97 8.27
C VAL A 262 4.50 14.03 9.03
N ASP A 263 3.28 14.37 8.58
CA ASP A 263 2.48 15.39 9.25
C ASP A 263 2.03 14.91 10.63
N THR A 264 1.56 13.67 10.72
CA THR A 264 1.11 13.10 12.00
C THR A 264 1.54 11.63 12.12
N PHE A 265 2.29 11.33 13.16
CA PHE A 265 2.59 9.97 13.59
C PHE A 265 1.84 9.67 14.89
N GLU A 266 1.00 8.63 14.88
CA GLU A 266 0.16 8.25 16.02
C GLU A 266 0.41 6.82 16.45
N MET A 267 0.58 6.62 17.75
CA MET A 267 0.57 5.32 18.42
C MET A 267 -0.55 5.34 19.46
N CYS A 268 -1.69 4.69 19.14
CA CYS A 268 -2.91 4.80 19.93
C CYS A 268 -3.45 3.44 20.35
N ASN A 269 -3.76 3.28 21.65
CA ASN A 269 -4.41 2.09 22.21
C ASN A 269 -3.67 0.79 21.91
N ASN A 270 -2.33 0.82 21.88
CA ASN A 270 -1.52 -0.36 21.66
C ASN A 270 -1.09 -0.99 22.99
N LYS A 271 -0.86 -2.30 22.98
CA LYS A 271 -0.05 -2.98 23.96
C LYS A 271 1.40 -2.95 23.49
N ILE A 272 2.31 -2.53 24.36
CA ILE A 272 3.74 -2.40 24.09
C ILE A 272 4.49 -3.09 25.24
N ASP A 273 5.26 -4.13 24.93
CA ASP A 273 6.01 -4.86 25.95
C ASP A 273 7.20 -4.04 26.46
N GLY A 274 7.91 -3.37 25.55
CA GLY A 274 9.03 -2.48 25.88
C GLY A 274 9.39 -1.56 24.73
N ILE A 275 10.11 -0.48 25.03
CA ILE A 275 10.67 0.45 24.03
C ILE A 275 12.14 0.62 24.34
N GLU A 276 13.02 0.06 23.49
CA GLU A 276 14.48 0.21 23.65
C GLU A 276 14.87 1.67 23.38
N GLU A 277 14.40 2.22 22.24
CA GLU A 277 14.61 3.61 21.89
C GLU A 277 13.43 4.12 21.06
N LEU A 278 12.90 5.25 21.46
CA LEU A 278 11.93 6.04 20.67
C LEU A 278 12.64 7.30 20.18
N SER A 279 13.19 7.23 18.97
CA SER A 279 13.97 8.31 18.38
C SER A 279 13.24 8.88 17.17
N LEU A 280 12.93 10.20 17.21
CA LEU A 280 12.40 10.99 16.11
C LEU A 280 13.24 12.26 16.00
N VAL A 281 14.43 12.15 15.42
CA VAL A 281 15.43 13.22 15.35
C VAL A 281 15.68 13.68 13.91
N GLN A 282 16.57 14.60 13.70
CA GLN A 282 16.88 15.42 12.51
C GLN A 282 16.71 14.78 11.12
N ASN A 283 16.84 13.45 10.98
CA ASN A 283 16.57 12.76 9.73
C ASN A 283 15.07 12.40 9.57
N ASN A 284 14.30 12.55 10.65
CA ASN A 284 12.88 12.25 10.75
C ASN A 284 12.13 13.57 10.89
N SER A 285 11.68 14.18 9.82
CA SER A 285 10.80 15.34 9.93
C SER A 285 9.36 14.90 10.21
N VAL A 286 9.05 14.68 11.49
CA VAL A 286 7.70 14.41 11.99
C VAL A 286 7.16 15.68 12.61
N HIS A 287 6.04 16.22 12.12
CA HIS A 287 5.46 17.46 12.66
C HIS A 287 4.71 17.19 13.97
N THR A 288 3.82 16.23 14.01
CA THR A 288 3.04 15.89 15.21
C THR A 288 3.25 14.44 15.60
N PHE A 289 3.68 14.20 16.84
CA PHE A 289 3.76 12.87 17.43
C PHE A 289 2.72 12.69 18.52
N LYS A 290 1.93 11.61 18.47
CA LYS A 290 0.91 11.26 19.46
C LYS A 290 1.13 9.87 20.01
N LEU A 291 1.27 9.77 21.31
CA LEU A 291 1.37 8.53 22.07
C LEU A 291 0.24 8.49 23.08
N THR A 292 -0.88 7.84 22.72
CA THR A 292 -2.11 7.98 23.50
C THR A 292 -2.80 6.65 23.79
N GLY A 293 -3.23 6.46 25.04
CA GLY A 293 -4.01 5.28 25.45
C GLY A 293 -3.25 3.95 25.41
N ASN A 294 -1.91 3.96 25.28
CA ASN A 294 -1.14 2.74 25.19
C ASN A 294 -0.95 2.08 26.57
N HIS A 295 -0.84 0.76 26.55
CA HIS A 295 -0.53 -0.05 27.72
C HIS A 295 0.90 -0.55 27.58
N MET A 296 1.83 0.00 28.38
CA MET A 296 3.25 -0.33 28.33
C MET A 296 3.62 -1.21 29.54
N LEU A 297 4.23 -2.37 29.29
CA LEU A 297 4.63 -3.28 30.37
C LEU A 297 5.93 -2.82 31.03
N GLU A 298 6.79 -2.12 30.26
CA GLU A 298 8.04 -1.54 30.74
C GLU A 298 8.11 -0.07 30.39
N SER A 299 8.82 0.72 31.21
CA SER A 299 9.11 2.12 30.85
C SER A 299 10.12 2.14 29.71
N PRO A 300 10.01 3.07 28.74
CA PRO A 300 11.00 3.24 27.70
C PRO A 300 12.40 3.45 28.26
N GLU A 301 13.42 2.85 27.63
CA GLU A 301 14.81 3.04 28.02
C GLU A 301 15.33 4.41 27.60
N ALA A 302 15.02 4.83 26.35
CA ALA A 302 15.40 6.11 25.81
C ALA A 302 14.27 6.72 24.96
N VAL A 303 14.12 8.04 25.05
CA VAL A 303 13.18 8.83 24.21
C VAL A 303 13.86 10.11 23.78
N VAL A 304 14.00 10.31 22.48
CA VAL A 304 14.57 11.52 21.88
C VAL A 304 13.62 12.00 20.78
N LEU A 305 12.93 13.11 21.01
CA LEU A 305 11.94 13.66 20.08
C LEU A 305 12.31 15.08 19.67
N GLU A 306 12.54 15.28 18.38
CA GLU A 306 12.71 16.60 17.74
C GLU A 306 11.51 16.83 16.80
N VAL A 307 10.34 17.06 17.37
CA VAL A 307 9.06 17.24 16.68
C VAL A 307 8.38 18.53 17.16
N ASP A 308 7.53 19.13 16.33
CA ASP A 308 6.90 20.41 16.67
C ASP A 308 5.79 20.26 17.73
N ILE A 309 5.02 19.19 17.66
CA ILE A 309 3.91 18.94 18.58
C ILE A 309 4.01 17.51 19.16
N VAL A 310 4.04 17.43 20.49
CA VAL A 310 4.05 16.18 21.23
C VAL A 310 2.77 16.06 22.05
N VAL A 311 2.09 14.90 21.95
CA VAL A 311 0.91 14.59 22.76
C VAL A 311 1.10 13.21 23.41
N ILE A 312 1.32 13.17 24.73
CA ILE A 312 1.54 11.92 25.49
C ILE A 312 0.53 11.88 26.63
N ARG A 313 -0.58 11.17 26.44
CA ARG A 313 -1.66 11.13 27.41
C ARG A 313 -2.44 9.82 27.41
N GLY A 314 -3.09 9.53 28.54
CA GLY A 314 -3.94 8.35 28.68
C GLY A 314 -3.16 7.03 28.68
N ASN A 315 -1.82 7.06 28.69
CA ASN A 315 -1.03 5.85 28.68
C ASN A 315 -0.99 5.21 30.08
N HIS A 316 -0.85 3.92 30.10
CA HIS A 316 -0.72 3.10 31.28
C HIS A 316 0.71 2.58 31.38
N LEU A 317 1.41 2.97 32.45
CA LEU A 317 2.85 2.74 32.64
C LEU A 317 3.11 2.00 33.97
N PRO A 318 4.19 1.23 34.11
CA PRO A 318 4.63 0.74 35.41
C PRO A 318 5.09 1.93 36.26
N CYS A 319 4.68 1.94 37.52
CA CYS A 319 5.10 2.94 38.50
C CYS A 319 6.02 2.31 39.54
N GLU A 320 7.12 2.99 39.85
CA GLU A 320 8.04 2.57 40.90
C GLU A 320 7.88 3.47 42.14
N CYS A 321 7.83 2.82 43.32
CA CYS A 321 7.77 3.57 44.58
C CYS A 321 9.02 4.44 44.79
N GLY A 322 8.78 5.71 45.12
CA GLY A 322 9.87 6.65 45.41
C GLY A 322 10.59 7.23 44.18
N ARG A 323 10.21 6.84 43.00
CA ARG A 323 10.73 7.44 41.77
C ARG A 323 9.85 8.63 41.37
N ASP A 324 10.48 9.74 41.08
CA ASP A 324 9.78 10.89 40.52
C ASP A 324 9.17 10.52 39.15
N PRO A 325 7.86 10.67 38.93
CA PRO A 325 7.23 10.46 37.62
C PRO A 325 7.90 11.23 36.50
N MET A 326 8.44 12.41 36.79
CA MET A 326 9.17 13.25 35.83
C MET A 326 10.56 12.71 35.47
N SER A 327 11.03 11.66 36.13
CA SER A 327 12.24 10.93 35.71
C SER A 327 11.99 9.93 34.60
N ASN A 328 10.72 9.71 34.19
CA ASN A 328 10.38 8.87 33.05
C ASN A 328 10.84 9.53 31.74
N PRO A 329 11.48 8.82 30.81
CA PRO A 329 11.91 9.37 29.53
C PRO A 329 10.78 9.99 28.69
N LEU A 330 9.52 9.60 28.92
CA LEU A 330 8.33 10.19 28.27
C LEU A 330 7.83 11.47 28.93
N ALA A 331 8.41 11.92 30.03
CA ALA A 331 7.96 13.11 30.76
C ALA A 331 8.39 14.41 30.06
N LEU A 332 7.96 14.61 28.83
CA LEU A 332 8.30 15.74 27.97
C LEU A 332 7.37 16.94 28.16
N THR A 333 6.20 16.74 28.74
CA THR A 333 5.21 17.78 29.01
C THR A 333 4.93 17.90 30.50
N ARG A 334 4.50 19.07 30.97
CA ARG A 334 4.18 19.31 32.38
C ARG A 334 2.98 18.47 32.83
N GLU A 335 2.04 18.22 31.95
CA GLU A 335 0.83 17.47 32.16
C GLU A 335 1.07 15.95 32.16
N PHE A 336 2.27 15.49 31.80
CA PHE A 336 2.59 14.06 31.66
C PHE A 336 2.17 13.24 32.89
N ALA A 337 2.53 13.70 34.09
CA ALA A 337 2.26 12.97 35.33
C ALA A 337 0.75 12.93 35.70
N ASP A 338 -0.02 13.92 35.28
CA ASP A 338 -1.46 14.01 35.56
C ASP A 338 -2.30 13.24 34.53
N GLU A 339 -1.85 13.19 33.29
CA GLU A 339 -2.60 12.60 32.17
C GLU A 339 -2.25 11.14 31.87
N ASN A 340 -1.27 10.55 32.57
CA ASN A 340 -0.90 9.14 32.40
C ASN A 340 -1.08 8.37 33.71
N PHE A 341 -1.25 7.05 33.64
CA PHE A 341 -1.76 6.22 34.73
C PHE A 341 -0.84 5.04 35.05
N CYS A 342 -0.84 4.61 36.31
CA CYS A 342 -0.09 3.47 36.79
C CYS A 342 -0.80 2.15 36.47
N ILE A 343 -0.04 1.13 35.98
CA ILE A 343 -0.52 -0.26 35.87
C ILE A 343 -0.08 -1.12 37.04
N SER A 344 1.04 -0.79 37.65
CA SER A 344 1.65 -1.51 38.79
C SER A 344 2.22 -0.53 39.79
N PRO A 345 2.38 -0.94 41.07
CA PRO A 345 1.78 -2.11 41.71
C PRO A 345 0.26 -2.00 41.85
N LEU A 346 -0.41 -3.11 42.15
CA LEU A 346 -1.89 -3.19 42.19
C LEU A 346 -2.57 -2.12 43.08
N LYS A 347 -1.92 -1.72 44.17
CA LYS A 347 -2.46 -0.72 45.11
C LYS A 347 -2.70 0.67 44.51
N ILE A 348 -1.98 1.00 43.46
CA ILE A 348 -2.04 2.30 42.79
C ILE A 348 -2.47 2.21 41.32
N ARG A 349 -2.85 1.02 40.88
CA ARG A 349 -3.33 0.80 39.52
C ARG A 349 -4.48 1.72 39.19
N GLY A 350 -4.40 2.39 38.02
CA GLY A 350 -5.41 3.34 37.53
C GLY A 350 -5.34 4.73 38.15
N ARG A 351 -4.38 5.00 39.06
CA ARG A 351 -4.14 6.38 39.53
C ARG A 351 -3.22 7.11 38.54
N SER A 352 -3.35 8.44 38.46
CA SER A 352 -2.38 9.24 37.70
C SER A 352 -0.99 9.11 38.35
N LEU A 353 0.06 9.26 37.53
CA LEU A 353 1.44 9.15 38.01
C LEU A 353 1.70 10.18 39.13
N SER A 354 1.18 11.40 39.00
CA SER A 354 1.29 12.45 40.03
C SER A 354 0.67 12.05 41.36
N SER A 355 -0.53 11.45 41.34
CA SER A 355 -1.23 11.00 42.56
C SER A 355 -0.60 9.75 43.16
N ALA A 356 0.09 8.96 42.35
CA ALA A 356 0.77 7.73 42.78
C ALA A 356 2.12 8.00 43.47
N ALA A 357 2.83 9.06 43.06
CA ALA A 357 4.17 9.39 43.58
C ALA A 357 4.25 9.52 45.12
N GLY A 358 3.17 10.04 45.77
CA GLY A 358 3.11 10.17 47.21
C GLY A 358 2.50 8.97 47.98
N ALA A 359 1.76 8.11 47.29
CA ALA A 359 0.97 7.03 47.88
C ALA A 359 1.67 5.67 47.90
N ALA A 360 2.53 5.42 46.95
CA ALA A 360 3.12 4.10 46.73
C ALA A 360 4.13 3.66 47.80
N CYS A 361 4.67 4.60 48.56
CA CYS A 361 5.77 4.36 49.50
C CYS A 361 5.40 4.36 50.98
N ARG A 362 4.13 4.57 51.29
CA ARG A 362 3.63 4.47 52.65
C ARG A 362 2.99 3.11 52.91
N GLY A 363 3.80 2.15 53.35
CA GLY A 363 3.27 0.92 53.89
C GLY A 363 4.07 -0.31 53.54
N ASP A 364 4.91 -0.65 54.34
CA ASP A 364 5.06 -1.83 55.19
C ASP A 364 6.48 -1.79 55.82
N GLY A 365 6.53 -1.14 56.98
CA GLY A 365 7.70 -1.30 57.84
C GLY A 365 7.81 -2.74 58.26
N GLY A 366 8.91 -3.39 57.83
CA GLY A 366 9.26 -4.69 58.35
C GLY A 366 9.82 -5.65 57.28
N GLY A 367 11.07 -5.48 56.93
CA GLY A 367 11.74 -6.49 56.07
C GLY A 367 13.08 -6.00 55.53
N SER A 368 14.11 -6.18 56.36
CA SER A 368 15.52 -5.97 56.01
C SER A 368 15.86 -6.48 54.59
N ALA A 369 16.10 -5.59 53.69
CA ALA A 369 16.65 -5.93 52.38
C ALA A 369 18.15 -6.17 52.52
N ARG A 370 18.54 -7.45 52.55
CA ARG A 370 19.91 -7.87 52.28
C ARG A 370 20.21 -7.67 50.79
N ALA A 371 21.01 -6.65 50.52
CA ALA A 371 21.63 -6.46 49.23
C ALA A 371 22.47 -7.74 48.87
N ARG A 372 22.07 -8.44 47.83
CA ARG A 372 22.94 -9.39 47.14
C ARG A 372 23.52 -8.70 45.92
N ALA A 373 24.78 -8.31 46.08
CA ALA A 373 25.65 -8.00 44.95
C ALA A 373 25.81 -9.27 44.11
N ALA A 374 25.39 -9.29 42.89
CA ALA A 374 25.76 -10.27 41.89
C ALA A 374 26.83 -9.66 40.99
N ALA A 375 27.99 -10.25 41.05
CA ALA A 375 29.18 -9.91 40.30
C ALA A 375 28.97 -10.10 38.79
N GLY A 376 29.61 -9.21 38.04
CA GLY A 376 29.57 -9.19 36.60
C GLY A 376 30.25 -10.39 35.93
N ALA A 377 29.81 -10.63 34.72
CA ALA A 377 30.62 -11.31 33.72
C ALA A 377 30.50 -10.49 32.42
N ALA A 378 31.60 -9.80 32.13
CA ALA A 378 31.81 -9.12 30.86
C ALA A 378 31.92 -10.18 29.76
N HIS A 379 31.13 -10.03 28.70
CA HIS A 379 31.39 -10.71 27.44
C HIS A 379 31.76 -9.65 26.38
N ALA A 380 33.00 -9.82 25.91
CA ALA A 380 33.61 -9.00 24.87
C ALA A 380 32.94 -9.22 23.51
N PRO A 381 32.91 -8.20 22.64
CA PRO A 381 32.34 -8.36 21.31
C PRO A 381 33.33 -9.00 20.34
N HIS A 382 32.88 -9.99 19.60
CA HIS A 382 33.59 -10.52 18.43
C HIS A 382 33.34 -9.65 17.20
N PRO A 383 34.36 -9.36 16.40
CA PRO A 383 34.21 -8.63 15.17
C PRO A 383 33.87 -9.59 14.02
N SER A 384 32.76 -9.40 13.37
CA SER A 384 32.44 -10.08 12.10
C SER A 384 32.39 -9.10 10.93
N LEU A 385 33.46 -9.14 10.19
CA LEU A 385 33.69 -9.03 8.75
C LEU A 385 32.53 -8.56 7.86
N LEU A 386 32.77 -7.37 7.33
CA LEU A 386 32.17 -6.87 6.08
C LEU A 386 32.40 -7.89 4.92
N ARG A 387 31.31 -8.32 4.30
CA ARG A 387 31.34 -8.80 2.91
C ARG A 387 30.35 -8.01 2.08
N ALA A 388 30.91 -7.25 1.17
CA ALA A 388 30.22 -6.44 0.16
C ALA A 388 29.36 -7.31 -0.76
N LEU A 389 28.17 -6.84 -1.06
CA LEU A 389 27.26 -7.38 -2.07
C LEU A 389 27.41 -6.59 -3.36
N PRO A 390 27.58 -7.25 -4.51
CA PRO A 390 27.40 -6.62 -5.80
C PRO A 390 26.07 -7.09 -6.41
N ARG A 391 24.99 -6.37 -6.20
CA ARG A 391 23.71 -6.61 -6.91
C ARG A 391 22.89 -5.35 -7.19
N LEU A 392 23.44 -4.16 -6.99
CA LEU A 392 22.70 -2.91 -7.22
C LEU A 392 22.71 -2.39 -8.66
N THR A 393 23.51 -2.95 -9.57
CA THR A 393 23.70 -2.40 -10.91
C THR A 393 22.71 -2.89 -11.97
N LEU A 394 21.90 -3.91 -11.68
CA LEU A 394 20.95 -4.46 -12.67
C LEU A 394 19.54 -3.86 -12.61
N ILE A 395 19.20 -3.15 -11.53
CA ILE A 395 17.84 -2.60 -11.35
C ILE A 395 17.69 -1.23 -12.01
N ILE A 396 18.76 -0.45 -12.11
CA ILE A 396 18.72 0.89 -12.75
C ILE A 396 18.52 0.79 -14.27
N ALA A 397 18.96 -0.27 -14.92
CA ALA A 397 18.78 -0.46 -16.36
C ALA A 397 17.32 -0.75 -16.78
N ALA A 398 16.51 -1.32 -15.88
CA ALA A 398 15.09 -1.62 -16.19
C ALA A 398 14.18 -0.39 -16.12
N ILE A 399 14.55 0.63 -15.35
CA ILE A 399 13.75 1.86 -15.20
C ILE A 399 14.00 2.83 -16.36
N ALA A 400 15.22 2.86 -16.91
CA ALA A 400 15.57 3.73 -18.04
C ALA A 400 14.90 3.32 -19.37
N PHE A 401 14.43 2.07 -19.51
CA PHE A 401 13.74 1.60 -20.73
C PHE A 401 12.25 1.97 -20.76
N LEU A 402 11.68 2.48 -19.66
CA LEU A 402 10.25 2.80 -19.56
C LEU A 402 9.91 4.29 -19.83
N THR A 403 10.92 5.15 -20.02
CA THR A 403 10.70 6.59 -20.28
C THR A 403 10.85 7.00 -21.75
N ASN A 404 11.18 6.08 -22.68
CA ASN A 404 11.43 6.37 -24.09
C ASN A 404 10.63 5.44 -25.07
N SER A 405 9.37 5.13 -24.73
CA SER A 405 8.48 4.50 -25.73
C SER A 405 7.07 5.10 -25.61
#